data_f052b853e74964e01a282ede8b4d914f
#
_entry.id   f052b853e74964e01a282ede8b4d914f
#
_cell.length_a   1.000
_cell.length_b   1.000
_cell.length_c   1.000
_cell.angle_alpha   90.00
_cell.angle_beta   90.00
_cell.angle_gamma   90.00
#
_symmetry.space_group_name_H-M   'P 1'
#
loop_
_entity.id
_entity.type
_entity.pdbx_description
1 polymer ?
#
loop_
_entity_poly.entity_id
_entity_poly.type
_entity_poly.pdbx_seq_one_letter_code
_entity_poly.pdbx_strand_id
1 'polypeptide(L)'
;MIVSYDIDGVLAQQPPPNEKKWGLMNGAERKARNVFLNSWYASANKLLDPEEETFYAISARKQQYEIGTITSDWLHHHYPKRIISFHLLDKPRTTQNVVQFKAQTIITLKVQRHYEDNKTVLKGLKKLLPEHIELYFWETGMLKPIPFTQ
;
A
#
# COMPACT_ATOMS: atom_id res chain seq x y z
N MET A 1 -16.01 -5.08 -11.45
CA MET A 1 -15.20 -5.81 -10.43
C MET A 1 -14.71 -4.84 -9.36
N ILE A 2 -14.80 -5.23 -8.10
CA ILE A 2 -14.31 -4.43 -6.98
C ILE A 2 -12.84 -4.78 -6.76
N VAL A 3 -11.95 -3.79 -6.90
CA VAL A 3 -10.51 -4.00 -6.81
C VAL A 3 -9.84 -3.08 -5.82
N SER A 4 -8.69 -3.51 -5.30
CA SER A 4 -7.83 -2.70 -4.45
C SER A 4 -6.37 -2.77 -4.89
N TYR A 5 -5.65 -1.70 -4.64
CA TYR A 5 -4.23 -1.57 -4.96
C TYR A 5 -3.45 -1.16 -3.71
N ASP A 6 -2.28 -1.77 -3.52
CA ASP A 6 -1.29 -1.23 -2.59
C ASP A 6 -0.80 0.12 -3.10
N ILE A 7 -0.31 0.97 -2.22
CA ILE A 7 0.18 2.30 -2.62
C ILE A 7 1.67 2.23 -2.93
N ASP A 8 2.51 2.05 -1.94
CA ASP A 8 3.97 2.10 -2.13
C ASP A 8 4.47 0.89 -2.91
N GLY A 9 5.12 1.15 -4.04
CA GLY A 9 5.60 0.12 -4.95
C GLY A 9 4.61 -0.31 -6.02
N VAL A 10 3.34 0.16 -5.96
CA VAL A 10 2.30 -0.15 -6.94
C VAL A 10 1.74 1.11 -7.57
N LEU A 11 1.03 1.94 -6.81
CA LEU A 11 0.51 3.22 -7.30
C LEU A 11 1.56 4.32 -7.26
N ALA A 12 2.38 4.34 -6.21
CA ALA A 12 3.40 5.36 -5.94
C ALA A 12 4.78 4.73 -5.82
N GLN A 13 5.79 5.47 -6.25
CA GLN A 13 7.17 5.06 -6.07
C GLN A 13 7.48 4.89 -4.59
N GLN A 14 8.03 3.73 -4.24
CA GLN A 14 8.38 3.40 -2.86
C GLN A 14 9.56 4.26 -2.38
N PRO A 15 9.52 4.78 -1.13
CA PRO A 15 10.67 5.49 -0.58
C PRO A 15 11.86 4.54 -0.39
N PRO A 16 13.10 5.06 -0.46
CA PRO A 16 14.27 4.24 -0.18
C PRO A 16 14.21 3.71 1.26
N PRO A 17 14.70 2.48 1.52
CA PRO A 17 14.68 1.90 2.85
C PRO A 17 15.55 2.69 3.82
N ASN A 18 15.25 2.57 5.12
CA ASN A 18 16.11 3.12 6.16
C ASN A 18 17.46 2.39 6.16
N GLU A 19 18.54 3.14 6.27
CA GLU A 19 19.87 2.55 6.50
C GLU A 19 19.95 1.93 7.89
N LYS A 20 19.23 2.51 8.85
CA LYS A 20 19.19 2.07 10.25
C LYS A 20 17.76 1.64 10.60
N LYS A 21 17.61 0.50 11.27
CA LYS A 21 16.29 0.02 11.70
C LYS A 21 15.66 1.05 12.66
N TRP A 22 14.35 1.20 12.54
CA TRP A 22 13.58 2.15 13.36
C TRP A 22 13.84 1.99 14.86
N GLY A 23 13.86 0.76 15.36
CA GLY A 23 14.11 0.47 16.78
C GLY A 23 15.51 0.84 17.27
N LEU A 24 16.46 1.02 16.34
CA LEU A 24 17.84 1.43 16.64
C LEU A 24 18.05 2.94 16.48
N MET A 25 17.04 3.67 16.00
CA MET A 25 17.11 5.11 15.82
C MET A 25 16.85 5.85 17.12
N ASN A 26 17.57 6.97 17.34
CA ASN A 26 17.22 7.90 18.41
C ASN A 26 16.06 8.82 18.00
N GLY A 27 15.62 9.69 18.92
CA GLY A 27 14.50 10.59 18.65
C GLY A 27 14.73 11.55 17.49
N ALA A 28 15.94 12.09 17.36
CA ALA A 28 16.30 13.01 16.27
C ALA A 28 16.29 12.29 14.91
N GLU A 29 16.82 11.07 14.86
CA GLU A 29 16.83 10.25 13.63
C GLU A 29 15.43 9.88 13.20
N ARG A 30 14.55 9.50 14.14
CA ARG A 30 13.13 9.19 13.84
C ARG A 30 12.38 10.41 13.33
N LYS A 31 12.60 11.57 13.93
CA LYS A 31 12.00 12.81 13.47
C LYS A 31 12.46 13.17 12.05
N ALA A 32 13.76 13.07 11.79
CA ALA A 32 14.31 13.34 10.46
C ALA A 32 13.72 12.37 9.41
N ARG A 33 13.56 11.08 9.76
CA ARG A 33 12.95 10.10 8.86
C ARG A 33 11.49 10.43 8.58
N ASN A 34 10.72 10.85 9.58
CA ASN A 34 9.33 11.24 9.39
C ASN A 34 9.21 12.46 8.48
N VAL A 35 10.07 13.46 8.63
CA VAL A 35 10.11 14.62 7.74
C VAL A 35 10.42 14.18 6.30
N PHE A 36 11.40 13.32 6.14
CA PHE A 36 11.77 12.76 4.83
C PHE A 36 10.59 12.02 4.19
N LEU A 37 9.92 11.13 4.93
CA LEU A 37 8.81 10.36 4.43
C LEU A 37 7.61 11.24 4.04
N ASN A 38 7.30 12.25 4.83
CA ASN A 38 6.22 13.19 4.51
C ASN A 38 6.49 13.88 3.18
N SER A 39 7.72 14.36 2.98
CA SER A 39 8.15 14.99 1.73
C SER A 39 8.11 14.00 0.56
N TRP A 40 8.60 12.77 0.77
CA TRP A 40 8.57 11.73 -0.26
C TRP A 40 7.14 11.41 -0.69
N TYR A 41 6.25 11.14 0.27
CA TYR A 41 4.87 10.77 -0.03
C TYR A 41 4.12 11.89 -0.75
N ALA A 42 4.41 13.14 -0.41
CA ALA A 42 3.78 14.28 -1.08
C ALA A 42 4.20 14.43 -2.55
N SER A 43 5.41 14.00 -2.91
CA SER A 43 6.01 14.22 -4.23
C SER A 43 6.37 12.95 -4.99
N ALA A 44 5.97 11.77 -4.51
CA ALA A 44 6.31 10.51 -5.14
C ALA A 44 5.78 10.42 -6.58
N ASN A 45 6.52 9.74 -7.44
CA ASN A 45 6.10 9.51 -8.81
C ASN A 45 4.96 8.47 -8.85
N LYS A 46 4.00 8.71 -9.72
CA LYS A 46 2.95 7.75 -10.06
C LYS A 46 3.58 6.59 -10.84
N LEU A 47 3.22 5.35 -10.50
CA LEU A 47 3.72 4.15 -11.19
C LEU A 47 2.62 3.53 -12.07
N LEU A 48 1.84 2.61 -11.49
CA LEU A 48 0.81 1.89 -12.22
C LEU A 48 -0.41 2.77 -12.48
N ASP A 49 -0.98 2.67 -13.69
CA ASP A 49 -2.29 3.24 -13.98
C ASP A 49 -3.31 2.11 -14.02
N PRO A 50 -4.20 2.01 -13.00
CA PRO A 50 -5.20 0.96 -12.96
C PRO A 50 -6.10 0.95 -14.19
N GLU A 51 -6.47 -0.24 -14.66
CA GLU A 51 -7.42 -0.39 -15.77
C GLU A 51 -8.85 -0.03 -15.34
N GLU A 52 -9.16 -0.27 -14.06
CA GLU A 52 -10.48 0.02 -13.51
C GLU A 52 -10.72 1.51 -13.36
N GLU A 53 -11.93 1.95 -13.63
CA GLU A 53 -12.31 3.35 -13.48
C GLU A 53 -12.23 3.81 -12.05
N THR A 54 -12.66 2.99 -11.10
CA THR A 54 -12.59 3.27 -9.66
C THR A 54 -11.99 2.10 -8.91
N PHE A 55 -11.32 2.40 -7.79
CA PHE A 55 -10.66 1.37 -6.98
C PHE A 55 -10.44 1.85 -5.55
N TYR A 56 -10.16 0.90 -4.67
CA TYR A 56 -9.70 1.16 -3.31
C TYR A 56 -8.18 1.16 -3.25
N ALA A 57 -7.62 1.94 -2.33
CA ALA A 57 -6.20 1.89 -2.00
C ALA A 57 -6.04 1.36 -0.57
N ILE A 58 -5.19 0.35 -0.39
CA ILE A 58 -4.96 -0.27 0.92
C ILE A 58 -3.45 -0.32 1.15
N SER A 59 -2.96 0.39 2.17
CA SER A 59 -1.53 0.61 2.35
C SER A 59 -1.04 0.21 3.73
N ALA A 60 0.20 -0.29 3.79
CA ALA A 60 0.92 -0.51 5.03
C ALA A 60 1.48 0.77 5.64
N ARG A 61 1.26 1.95 5.03
CA ARG A 61 1.60 3.22 5.67
C ARG A 61 0.88 3.33 6.99
N LYS A 62 1.61 3.68 8.03
CA LYS A 62 1.00 3.82 9.34
C LYS A 62 0.19 5.10 9.41
N GLN A 63 -1.06 4.98 9.86
CA GLN A 63 -1.94 6.14 10.07
C GLN A 63 -1.46 6.91 11.29
N GLN A 64 -0.68 7.96 11.05
CA GLN A 64 -0.17 8.84 12.11
C GLN A 64 0.17 10.20 11.52
N TYR A 65 0.14 11.24 12.38
CA TYR A 65 0.48 12.61 11.98
C TYR A 65 -0.24 13.04 10.71
N GLU A 66 0.50 13.57 9.75
CA GLU A 66 -0.03 14.14 8.50
C GLU A 66 -0.13 13.11 7.37
N ILE A 67 0.22 11.83 7.61
CA ILE A 67 0.26 10.80 6.57
C ILE A 67 -1.09 10.63 5.88
N GLY A 68 -2.19 10.68 6.65
CA GLY A 68 -3.53 10.56 6.07
C GLY A 68 -3.84 11.68 5.08
N THR A 69 -3.59 12.92 5.45
CA THR A 69 -3.82 14.08 4.59
C THR A 69 -2.92 14.07 3.37
N ILE A 70 -1.63 13.78 3.56
CA ILE A 70 -0.65 13.69 2.46
C ILE A 70 -1.05 12.59 1.47
N THR A 71 -1.44 11.42 1.98
CA THR A 71 -1.87 10.29 1.15
C THR A 71 -3.13 10.64 0.36
N SER A 72 -4.12 11.25 1.02
CA SER A 72 -5.35 11.69 0.39
C SER A 72 -5.08 12.68 -0.75
N ASP A 73 -4.29 13.70 -0.48
CA ASP A 73 -3.95 14.72 -1.47
C ASP A 73 -3.22 14.12 -2.67
N TRP A 74 -2.25 13.25 -2.43
CA TRP A 74 -1.50 12.58 -3.48
C TRP A 74 -2.41 11.71 -4.36
N LEU A 75 -3.26 10.88 -3.73
CA LEU A 75 -4.16 9.99 -4.45
C LEU A 75 -5.17 10.76 -5.30
N HIS A 76 -5.77 11.81 -4.76
CA HIS A 76 -6.76 12.60 -5.49
C HIS A 76 -6.13 13.45 -6.59
N HIS A 77 -4.86 13.82 -6.43
CA HIS A 77 -4.12 14.55 -7.48
C HIS A 77 -3.80 13.64 -8.67
N HIS A 78 -3.30 12.44 -8.41
CA HIS A 78 -2.85 11.52 -9.46
C HIS A 78 -3.97 10.65 -10.05
N TYR A 79 -5.02 10.40 -9.28
CA TYR A 79 -6.17 9.57 -9.68
C TYR A 79 -7.48 10.30 -9.39
N PRO A 80 -7.73 11.47 -10.04
CA PRO A 80 -8.91 12.29 -9.73
C PRO A 80 -10.20 11.52 -10.00
N LYS A 81 -11.11 11.53 -9.01
CA LYS A 81 -12.43 10.89 -9.06
C LYS A 81 -12.39 9.35 -9.18
N ARG A 82 -11.23 8.73 -8.98
CA ARG A 82 -11.08 7.28 -9.14
C ARG A 82 -10.93 6.52 -7.83
N ILE A 83 -10.60 7.21 -6.73
CA ILE A 83 -10.40 6.59 -5.42
C ILE A 83 -11.75 6.52 -4.70
N ILE A 84 -12.23 5.28 -4.44
CA ILE A 84 -13.46 5.09 -3.65
C ILE A 84 -13.18 5.44 -2.19
N SER A 85 -12.14 4.84 -1.62
CA SER A 85 -11.58 5.20 -0.31
C SER A 85 -10.16 4.63 -0.21
N PHE A 86 -9.40 5.11 0.78
CA PHE A 86 -8.08 4.57 1.07
C PHE A 86 -7.99 4.21 2.55
N HIS A 87 -7.17 3.22 2.86
CA HIS A 87 -7.06 2.63 4.19
C HIS A 87 -5.59 2.48 4.57
N LEU A 88 -5.26 2.98 5.76
CA LEU A 88 -3.90 2.97 6.30
C LEU A 88 -3.83 2.09 7.54
N LEU A 89 -2.65 1.52 7.77
CA LEU A 89 -2.40 0.65 8.91
C LEU A 89 -2.51 1.43 10.23
N ASP A 90 -3.30 0.92 11.18
CA ASP A 90 -3.53 1.53 12.49
C ASP A 90 -2.78 0.83 13.65
N LYS A 91 -1.87 -0.08 13.31
CA LYS A 91 -1.09 -0.89 14.25
C LYS A 91 0.39 -0.80 13.92
N PRO A 92 1.29 -1.26 14.81
CA PRO A 92 2.71 -1.31 14.49
C PRO A 92 2.97 -2.08 13.20
N ARG A 93 3.91 -1.60 12.40
CA ARG A 93 4.19 -2.14 11.06
C ARG A 93 5.05 -3.40 11.16
N THR A 94 4.43 -4.52 11.48
CA THR A 94 5.02 -5.86 11.37
C THR A 94 4.39 -6.58 10.20
N THR A 95 5.07 -7.57 9.64
CA THR A 95 4.51 -8.37 8.54
C THR A 95 3.16 -8.97 8.91
N GLN A 96 3.04 -9.52 10.13
CA GLN A 96 1.79 -10.10 10.60
C GLN A 96 0.67 -9.07 10.65
N ASN A 97 0.92 -7.89 11.22
CA ASN A 97 -0.09 -6.82 11.31
C ASN A 97 -0.49 -6.31 9.93
N VAL A 98 0.46 -6.16 9.01
CA VAL A 98 0.19 -5.73 7.63
C VAL A 98 -0.73 -6.73 6.93
N VAL A 99 -0.40 -8.02 7.00
CA VAL A 99 -1.18 -9.08 6.36
C VAL A 99 -2.59 -9.14 6.95
N GLN A 100 -2.72 -9.13 8.27
CA GLN A 100 -4.03 -9.17 8.94
C GLN A 100 -4.87 -7.94 8.61
N PHE A 101 -4.27 -6.76 8.63
CA PHE A 101 -4.95 -5.51 8.27
C PHE A 101 -5.45 -5.53 6.83
N LYS A 102 -4.60 -5.91 5.88
CA LYS A 102 -4.99 -5.96 4.46
C LYS A 102 -6.06 -7.02 4.23
N ALA A 103 -5.92 -8.21 4.81
CA ALA A 103 -6.93 -9.27 4.67
C ALA A 103 -8.29 -8.81 5.22
N GLN A 104 -8.32 -8.23 6.41
CA GLN A 104 -9.55 -7.76 7.03
C GLN A 104 -10.20 -6.65 6.20
N THR A 105 -9.41 -5.72 5.68
CA THR A 105 -9.90 -4.62 4.85
C THR A 105 -10.46 -5.14 3.53
N ILE A 106 -9.75 -6.06 2.87
CA ILE A 106 -10.19 -6.70 1.63
C ILE A 106 -11.55 -7.38 1.81
N ILE A 107 -11.70 -8.14 2.90
CA ILE A 107 -12.96 -8.82 3.22
C ILE A 107 -14.08 -7.81 3.49
N THR A 108 -13.83 -6.82 4.33
CA THR A 108 -14.82 -5.81 4.71
C THR A 108 -15.32 -5.01 3.52
N LEU A 109 -14.44 -4.64 2.60
CA LEU A 109 -14.77 -3.88 1.39
C LEU A 109 -15.31 -4.76 0.26
N LYS A 110 -15.36 -6.08 0.45
CA LYS A 110 -15.78 -7.05 -0.57
C LYS A 110 -14.94 -6.96 -1.84
N VAL A 111 -13.64 -6.73 -1.68
CA VAL A 111 -12.69 -6.69 -2.79
C VAL A 111 -12.59 -8.05 -3.44
N GLN A 112 -12.63 -8.08 -4.76
CA GLN A 112 -12.56 -9.31 -5.55
C GLN A 112 -11.14 -9.57 -6.07
N ARG A 113 -10.33 -8.52 -6.21
CA ARG A 113 -8.93 -8.63 -6.64
C ARG A 113 -8.08 -7.56 -5.97
N HIS A 114 -6.93 -7.97 -5.44
CA HIS A 114 -5.96 -7.08 -4.83
C HIS A 114 -4.62 -7.15 -5.53
N TYR A 115 -3.99 -6.00 -5.76
CA TYR A 115 -2.69 -5.83 -6.41
C TYR A 115 -1.64 -5.43 -5.39
N GLU A 116 -0.51 -6.14 -5.35
CA GLU A 116 0.51 -6.03 -4.33
C GLU A 116 1.91 -6.23 -4.93
N ASP A 117 2.92 -5.51 -4.44
CA ASP A 117 4.31 -5.69 -4.86
C ASP A 117 5.13 -6.58 -3.92
N ASN A 118 4.64 -6.86 -2.73
CA ASN A 118 5.36 -7.61 -1.70
C ASN A 118 4.90 -9.07 -1.69
N LYS A 119 5.78 -9.98 -2.14
CA LYS A 119 5.45 -11.41 -2.21
C LYS A 119 5.23 -12.05 -0.84
N THR A 120 5.90 -11.56 0.20
CA THR A 120 5.68 -12.05 1.57
C THR A 120 4.27 -11.71 2.04
N VAL A 121 3.80 -10.50 1.75
CA VAL A 121 2.42 -10.09 2.03
C VAL A 121 1.44 -10.93 1.23
N LEU A 122 1.69 -11.13 -0.06
CA LEU A 122 0.82 -11.97 -0.92
C LEU A 122 0.70 -13.40 -0.40
N LYS A 123 1.79 -14.01 0.03
CA LYS A 123 1.77 -15.37 0.63
C LYS A 123 0.91 -15.40 1.88
N GLY A 124 1.03 -14.38 2.74
CA GLY A 124 0.20 -14.25 3.94
C GLY A 124 -1.28 -14.05 3.62
N LEU A 125 -1.59 -13.20 2.66
CA LEU A 125 -2.96 -12.95 2.21
C LEU A 125 -3.58 -14.22 1.63
N LYS A 126 -2.83 -14.96 0.84
CA LYS A 126 -3.32 -16.22 0.26
C LYS A 126 -3.75 -17.25 1.32
N LYS A 127 -3.09 -17.25 2.47
CA LYS A 127 -3.46 -18.14 3.59
C LYS A 127 -4.72 -17.68 4.32
N LEU A 128 -4.99 -16.38 4.36
CA LEU A 128 -6.09 -15.82 5.15
C LEU A 128 -7.36 -15.55 4.34
N LEU A 129 -7.23 -15.31 3.04
CA LEU A 129 -8.35 -14.93 2.19
C LEU A 129 -9.04 -16.16 1.58
N PRO A 130 -10.37 -16.09 1.34
CA PRO A 130 -11.07 -17.11 0.54
C PRO A 130 -10.47 -17.25 -0.85
N GLU A 131 -10.51 -18.47 -1.41
CA GLU A 131 -9.90 -18.76 -2.72
C GLU A 131 -10.46 -17.95 -3.88
N HIS A 132 -11.71 -17.52 -3.79
CA HIS A 132 -12.33 -16.74 -4.85
C HIS A 132 -11.79 -15.32 -4.97
N ILE A 133 -11.05 -14.83 -3.96
CA ILE A 133 -10.42 -13.51 -4.03
C ILE A 133 -9.10 -13.65 -4.77
N GLU A 134 -8.96 -12.91 -5.87
CA GLU A 134 -7.79 -12.96 -6.71
C GLU A 134 -6.68 -12.07 -6.15
N LEU A 135 -5.44 -12.57 -6.15
CA LEU A 135 -4.25 -11.81 -5.77
C LEU A 135 -3.36 -11.65 -6.99
N TYR A 136 -2.92 -10.43 -7.25
CA TYR A 136 -2.04 -10.10 -8.37
C TYR A 136 -0.76 -9.46 -7.86
N PHE A 137 0.33 -9.80 -8.52
CA PHE A 137 1.65 -9.26 -8.26
C PHE A 137 2.04 -8.26 -9.36
N TRP A 138 2.58 -7.13 -8.95
CA TRP A 138 3.19 -6.17 -9.84
C TRP A 138 4.33 -5.46 -9.13
N GLU A 139 5.44 -5.27 -9.83
CA GLU A 139 6.54 -4.42 -9.35
C GLU A 139 7.07 -3.54 -10.47
N THR A 140 7.80 -2.50 -10.11
CA THR A 140 8.39 -1.56 -11.05
C THR A 140 9.19 -2.29 -12.12
N GLY A 141 8.94 -1.94 -13.38
CA GLY A 141 9.58 -2.57 -14.54
C GLY A 141 8.75 -3.62 -15.24
N MET A 142 7.68 -4.12 -14.61
CA MET A 142 6.76 -5.05 -15.26
C MET A 142 5.81 -4.30 -16.18
N LEU A 143 5.46 -4.90 -17.31
CA LEU A 143 4.50 -4.31 -18.25
C LEU A 143 3.08 -4.32 -17.72
N LYS A 144 2.69 -5.39 -17.01
CA LYS A 144 1.35 -5.55 -16.44
C LYS A 144 1.38 -6.45 -15.22
N PRO A 145 0.37 -6.33 -14.33
CA PRO A 145 0.22 -7.26 -13.22
C PRO A 145 0.00 -8.68 -13.68
N ILE A 146 0.48 -9.64 -12.88
CA ILE A 146 0.29 -11.07 -13.14
C ILE A 146 -0.38 -11.74 -11.93
N PRO A 147 -1.17 -12.80 -12.15
CA PRO A 147 -1.74 -13.57 -11.04
C PRO A 147 -0.64 -14.11 -10.12
N PHE A 148 -0.88 -14.04 -8.82
CA PHE A 148 0.01 -14.62 -7.83
C PHE A 148 -0.45 -16.04 -7.51
N THR A 149 0.41 -17.04 -7.79
CA THR A 149 0.05 -18.47 -7.71
C THR A 149 0.82 -19.25 -6.66
N GLN A 150 1.70 -18.64 -5.91
CA GLN A 150 2.51 -19.32 -4.91
C GLN A 150 1.91 -19.38 -3.52
#